data_31e551b99ac55c915bfe34c91fe4806b
#
_entry.id   31e551b99ac55c915bfe34c91fe4806b
#
_cell.length_a   1.000
_cell.length_b   1.000
_cell.length_c   1.000
_cell.angle_alpha   90.00
_cell.angle_beta   90.00
_cell.angle_gamma   90.00
#
_symmetry.space_group_name_H-M   'P 1'
#
loop_
_entity.id
_entity.type
_entity.pdbx_description
1 polymer ?
#
loop_
_entity_poly.entity_id
_entity_poly.type
_entity_poly.pdbx_seq_one_letter_code
_entity_poly.pdbx_strand_id
1 'polypeptide(L)'
;VAAFHALVGLAAVVTSLGSFWIDVDHTTLHKIAAYIGTLIGGITFTGSIAAFLKLSGIKWTFDLPMKRYLNMPLGVGNMVALVALVMSHNPALGGALLAYATVSSFALGWNITNSIGSADMPVAITVLNSYSGWALCAEGFMLANPMLTIVGSLIGSSGAILSYIMCKAMNRSLQNVIFGSWTSGVTK
;
A
#
# COMPACT_ATOMS: atom_id res chain seq x y z
N VAL A 1 9.36 12.56 7.59
CA VAL A 1 9.32 11.13 7.33
C VAL A 1 8.08 10.78 6.50
N ALA A 2 6.83 11.07 6.95
CA ALA A 2 5.61 10.71 6.22
C ALA A 2 5.58 11.27 4.79
N ALA A 3 5.87 12.56 4.58
CA ALA A 3 5.93 13.14 3.25
C ALA A 3 6.97 12.46 2.33
N PHE A 4 8.08 12.01 2.91
CA PHE A 4 9.11 11.30 2.17
C PHE A 4 8.61 9.93 1.68
N HIS A 5 7.89 9.19 2.52
CA HIS A 5 7.28 7.92 2.12
C HIS A 5 6.21 8.07 1.04
N ALA A 6 5.53 9.22 0.96
CA ALA A 6 4.64 9.50 -0.15
C ALA A 6 5.40 9.52 -1.49
N LEU A 7 6.56 10.18 -1.56
CA LEU A 7 7.37 10.18 -2.78
C LEU A 7 7.88 8.78 -3.15
N VAL A 8 8.29 7.99 -2.16
CA VAL A 8 8.70 6.59 -2.38
C VAL A 8 7.55 5.75 -2.90
N GLY A 9 6.35 5.89 -2.33
CA GLY A 9 5.16 5.19 -2.80
C GLY A 9 4.78 5.58 -4.23
N LEU A 10 4.88 6.87 -4.58
CA LEU A 10 4.64 7.34 -5.95
C LEU A 10 5.67 6.78 -6.93
N ALA A 11 6.95 6.78 -6.54
CA ALA A 11 8.02 6.18 -7.35
C ALA A 11 7.71 4.72 -7.65
N ALA A 12 7.31 3.93 -6.63
CA ALA A 12 6.95 2.52 -6.81
C ALA A 12 5.79 2.33 -7.80
N VAL A 13 4.75 3.16 -7.74
CA VAL A 13 3.64 3.10 -8.71
C VAL A 13 4.13 3.39 -10.12
N VAL A 14 4.90 4.47 -10.30
CA VAL A 14 5.38 4.88 -11.64
C VAL A 14 6.33 3.85 -12.22
N THR A 15 7.25 3.32 -11.42
CA THR A 15 8.18 2.26 -11.84
C THR A 15 7.44 0.99 -12.25
N SER A 16 6.46 0.57 -11.44
CA SER A 16 5.66 -0.64 -11.72
C SER A 16 4.85 -0.50 -13.01
N LEU A 17 4.19 0.65 -13.20
CA LEU A 17 3.45 0.93 -14.44
C LEU A 17 4.39 1.04 -15.63
N GLY A 18 5.50 1.77 -15.50
CA GLY A 18 6.48 1.96 -16.57
C GLY A 18 7.10 0.64 -17.03
N SER A 19 7.54 -0.20 -16.08
CA SER A 19 8.12 -1.51 -16.40
C SER A 19 7.12 -2.42 -17.12
N PHE A 20 5.85 -2.42 -16.69
CA PHE A 20 4.81 -3.21 -17.35
C PHE A 20 4.59 -2.81 -18.82
N TRP A 21 4.73 -1.53 -19.17
CA TRP A 21 4.55 -1.06 -20.56
C TRP A 21 5.81 -1.22 -21.41
N ILE A 22 7.00 -1.26 -20.81
CA ILE A 22 8.27 -1.37 -21.51
C ILE A 22 8.60 -2.83 -21.83
N ASP A 23 8.36 -3.75 -20.90
CA ASP A 23 8.65 -5.17 -21.07
C ASP A 23 7.58 -5.86 -21.93
N VAL A 24 8.02 -6.44 -23.05
CA VAL A 24 7.13 -7.14 -23.99
C VAL A 24 6.83 -8.57 -23.51
N ASP A 25 7.78 -9.21 -22.83
CA ASP A 25 7.66 -10.59 -22.33
C ASP A 25 7.25 -10.61 -20.86
N HIS A 26 5.95 -10.51 -20.62
CA HIS A 26 5.38 -10.54 -19.26
C HIS A 26 5.44 -11.95 -18.67
N THR A 27 6.50 -12.30 -17.95
CA THR A 27 6.51 -13.50 -17.12
C THR A 27 5.46 -13.37 -16.00
N THR A 28 4.97 -14.50 -15.50
CA THR A 28 4.01 -14.51 -14.37
C THR A 28 4.56 -13.76 -13.16
N LEU A 29 5.86 -13.92 -12.87
CA LEU A 29 6.52 -13.22 -11.77
C LEU A 29 6.50 -11.71 -11.99
N HIS A 30 6.80 -11.25 -13.20
CA HIS A 30 6.78 -9.81 -13.56
C HIS A 30 5.38 -9.21 -13.36
N LYS A 31 4.33 -9.88 -13.85
CA LYS A 31 2.94 -9.45 -13.65
C LYS A 31 2.55 -9.31 -12.18
N ILE A 32 2.90 -10.33 -11.37
CA ILE A 32 2.62 -10.33 -9.93
C ILE A 32 3.39 -9.19 -9.25
N ALA A 33 4.66 -9.03 -9.55
CA ALA A 33 5.50 -8.00 -8.96
C ALA A 33 5.03 -6.58 -9.33
N ALA A 34 4.70 -6.35 -10.61
CA ALA A 34 4.15 -5.07 -11.07
C ALA A 34 2.82 -4.74 -10.38
N TYR A 35 1.94 -5.72 -10.24
CA TYR A 35 0.65 -5.51 -9.54
C TYR A 35 0.85 -5.19 -8.06
N ILE A 36 1.67 -5.97 -7.36
CA ILE A 36 1.96 -5.78 -5.92
C ILE A 36 2.67 -4.44 -5.71
N GLY A 37 3.66 -4.10 -6.53
CA GLY A 37 4.37 -2.82 -6.48
C GLY A 37 3.40 -1.63 -6.66
N THR A 38 2.51 -1.71 -7.64
CA THR A 38 1.47 -0.69 -7.86
C THR A 38 0.50 -0.59 -6.67
N LEU A 39 0.01 -1.72 -6.16
CA LEU A 39 -0.96 -1.76 -5.07
C LEU A 39 -0.37 -1.22 -3.77
N ILE A 40 0.76 -1.74 -3.35
CA ILE A 40 1.42 -1.33 -2.10
C ILE A 40 1.97 0.10 -2.22
N GLY A 41 2.56 0.44 -3.37
CA GLY A 41 3.04 1.79 -3.65
C GLY A 41 1.92 2.83 -3.58
N GLY A 42 0.77 2.54 -4.17
CA GLY A 42 -0.39 3.43 -4.14
C GLY A 42 -0.99 3.62 -2.75
N ILE A 43 -1.11 2.54 -1.97
CA ILE A 43 -1.53 2.61 -0.57
C ILE A 43 -0.56 3.47 0.24
N THR A 44 0.75 3.28 0.02
CA THR A 44 1.79 4.03 0.70
C THR A 44 1.76 5.51 0.33
N PHE A 45 1.55 5.84 -0.95
CA PHE A 45 1.49 7.22 -1.43
C PHE A 45 0.38 8.01 -0.74
N THR A 46 -0.86 7.59 -0.92
CA THR A 46 -2.01 8.33 -0.37
C THR A 46 -2.11 8.21 1.15
N GLY A 47 -1.76 7.06 1.71
CA GLY A 47 -1.70 6.85 3.15
C GLY A 47 -0.69 7.77 3.83
N SER A 48 0.48 7.97 3.22
CA SER A 48 1.51 8.87 3.74
C SER A 48 1.11 10.34 3.66
N ILE A 49 0.41 10.75 2.61
CA ILE A 49 -0.16 12.10 2.51
C ILE A 49 -1.20 12.32 3.62
N ALA A 50 -2.12 11.37 3.81
CA ALA A 50 -3.12 11.46 4.86
C ALA A 50 -2.49 11.52 6.27
N ALA A 51 -1.44 10.72 6.52
CA ALA A 51 -0.69 10.75 7.78
C ALA A 51 0.01 12.09 7.98
N PHE A 52 0.64 12.63 6.94
CA PHE A 52 1.30 13.95 6.99
C PHE A 52 0.30 15.06 7.32
N LEU A 53 -0.84 15.11 6.64
CA LEU A 53 -1.86 16.13 6.89
C LEU A 53 -2.41 16.06 8.32
N LYS A 54 -2.65 14.85 8.84
CA LYS A 54 -3.09 14.67 10.23
C LYS A 54 -2.06 15.15 11.25
N LEU A 55 -0.78 14.84 11.03
CA LEU A 55 0.30 15.28 11.94
C LEU A 55 0.56 16.78 11.88
N SER A 56 0.36 17.40 10.71
CA SER A 56 0.49 18.85 10.53
C SER A 56 -0.69 19.64 11.12
N GLY A 57 -1.70 18.97 11.69
CA GLY A 57 -2.89 19.62 12.23
C GLY A 57 -3.83 20.21 11.17
N ILE A 58 -3.55 19.97 9.91
CA ILE A 58 -4.39 20.44 8.80
C ILE A 58 -5.63 19.56 8.75
N LYS A 59 -6.78 20.13 9.12
CA LYS A 59 -8.09 19.45 9.04
C LYS A 59 -8.59 19.37 7.60
N TRP A 60 -7.89 18.66 6.77
CA TRP A 60 -8.37 18.34 5.43
C TRP A 60 -9.07 16.97 5.48
N THR A 61 -10.25 16.96 6.04
CA THR A 61 -11.08 15.76 6.13
C THR A 61 -11.95 15.66 4.88
N PHE A 62 -11.38 15.12 3.80
CA PHE A 62 -12.21 14.53 2.75
C PHE A 62 -12.65 13.16 3.24
N ASP A 63 -13.76 13.14 3.98
CA ASP A 63 -14.36 11.91 4.44
C ASP A 63 -15.17 11.30 3.30
N LEU A 64 -14.62 10.25 2.68
CA LEU A 64 -15.39 9.44 1.75
C LEU A 64 -16.60 8.82 2.50
N PRO A 65 -17.82 9.06 2.04
CA PRO A 65 -18.98 8.42 2.64
C PRO A 65 -18.84 6.89 2.54
N MET A 66 -19.23 6.16 3.58
CA MET A 66 -19.17 4.69 3.64
C MET A 66 -17.76 4.07 3.73
N LYS A 67 -16.78 4.71 4.39
CA LYS A 67 -15.40 4.22 4.57
C LYS A 67 -15.29 2.73 4.89
N ARG A 68 -16.13 2.22 5.76
CA ARG A 68 -16.10 0.82 6.25
C ARG A 68 -16.51 -0.18 5.17
N TYR A 69 -17.55 0.14 4.41
CA TYR A 69 -18.10 -0.78 3.40
C TYR A 69 -17.30 -0.77 2.10
N LEU A 70 -16.50 0.27 1.86
CA LEU A 70 -15.74 0.41 0.61
C LEU A 70 -14.41 -0.37 0.64
N ASN A 71 -13.77 -0.51 1.81
CA ASN A 71 -12.45 -1.15 1.90
C ASN A 71 -12.50 -2.65 1.59
N MET A 72 -13.55 -3.34 2.04
CA MET A 72 -13.73 -4.78 1.77
C MET A 72 -13.89 -5.07 0.27
N PRO A 73 -14.84 -4.47 -0.46
CA PRO A 73 -14.99 -4.73 -1.88
C PRO A 73 -13.79 -4.27 -2.70
N LEU A 74 -13.10 -3.18 -2.31
CA LEU A 74 -11.86 -2.78 -2.97
C LEU A 74 -10.73 -3.81 -2.74
N GLY A 75 -10.61 -4.34 -1.53
CA GLY A 75 -9.63 -5.39 -1.21
C GLY A 75 -9.89 -6.67 -2.00
N VAL A 76 -11.14 -7.15 -1.99
CA VAL A 76 -11.55 -8.33 -2.77
C VAL A 76 -11.39 -8.09 -4.27
N GLY A 77 -11.79 -6.91 -4.76
CA GLY A 77 -11.64 -6.52 -6.15
C GLY A 77 -10.18 -6.54 -6.62
N ASN A 78 -9.24 -6.08 -5.77
CA ASN A 78 -7.81 -6.17 -6.07
C ASN A 78 -7.30 -7.62 -6.13
N MET A 79 -7.79 -8.51 -5.25
CA MET A 79 -7.43 -9.94 -5.33
C MET A 79 -7.92 -10.57 -6.63
N VAL A 80 -9.17 -10.30 -7.02
CA VAL A 80 -9.73 -10.77 -8.28
C VAL A 80 -8.97 -10.20 -9.48
N ALA A 81 -8.65 -8.91 -9.44
CA ALA A 81 -7.91 -8.25 -10.50
C ALA A 81 -6.47 -8.79 -10.65
N LEU A 82 -5.79 -9.13 -9.55
CA LEU A 82 -4.49 -9.80 -9.58
C LEU A 82 -4.58 -11.16 -10.27
N VAL A 83 -5.55 -11.99 -9.90
CA VAL A 83 -5.76 -13.30 -10.53
C VAL A 83 -6.08 -13.13 -12.02
N ALA A 84 -6.96 -12.19 -12.37
CA ALA A 84 -7.30 -11.89 -13.75
C ALA A 84 -6.07 -11.43 -14.56
N LEU A 85 -5.19 -10.60 -13.97
CA LEU A 85 -3.95 -10.16 -14.62
C LEU A 85 -3.00 -11.33 -14.91
N VAL A 86 -2.84 -12.24 -13.95
CA VAL A 86 -1.98 -13.42 -14.10
C VAL A 86 -2.51 -14.34 -15.22
N MET A 87 -3.82 -14.55 -15.27
CA MET A 87 -4.46 -15.39 -16.28
C MET A 87 -4.57 -14.73 -17.66
N SER A 88 -4.47 -13.41 -17.71
CA SER A 88 -4.60 -12.64 -18.96
C SER A 88 -3.34 -12.74 -19.81
N HIS A 89 -3.54 -12.95 -21.12
CA HIS A 89 -2.50 -12.86 -22.14
C HIS A 89 -2.64 -11.58 -22.98
N ASN A 90 -3.67 -10.78 -22.72
CA ASN A 90 -3.94 -9.54 -23.47
C ASN A 90 -3.30 -8.35 -22.76
N PRO A 91 -2.31 -7.64 -23.36
CA PRO A 91 -1.63 -6.52 -22.73
C PRO A 91 -2.57 -5.34 -22.45
N ALA A 92 -3.59 -5.11 -23.30
CA ALA A 92 -4.54 -4.02 -23.07
C ALA A 92 -5.40 -4.27 -21.80
N LEU A 93 -5.83 -5.52 -21.59
CA LEU A 93 -6.55 -5.89 -20.36
C LEU A 93 -5.62 -5.77 -19.14
N GLY A 94 -4.35 -6.18 -19.28
CA GLY A 94 -3.34 -6.04 -18.23
C GLY A 94 -3.16 -4.58 -17.81
N GLY A 95 -3.03 -3.67 -18.76
CA GLY A 95 -2.96 -2.23 -18.50
C GLY A 95 -4.20 -1.67 -17.79
N ALA A 96 -5.40 -2.11 -18.19
CA ALA A 96 -6.65 -1.70 -17.54
C ALA A 96 -6.74 -2.21 -16.10
N LEU A 97 -6.28 -3.44 -15.82
CA LEU A 97 -6.24 -4.00 -14.46
C LEU A 97 -5.24 -3.29 -13.56
N LEU A 98 -4.08 -2.86 -14.10
CA LEU A 98 -3.11 -2.04 -13.37
C LEU A 98 -3.63 -0.62 -13.12
N ALA A 99 -4.33 -0.02 -14.07
CA ALA A 99 -5.01 1.27 -13.86
C ALA A 99 -6.07 1.16 -12.76
N TYR A 100 -6.86 0.09 -12.76
CA TYR A 100 -7.79 -0.21 -11.66
C TYR A 100 -7.05 -0.34 -10.32
N ALA A 101 -5.94 -1.11 -10.28
CA ALA A 101 -5.12 -1.28 -9.08
C ALA A 101 -4.60 0.07 -8.55
N THR A 102 -4.18 0.97 -9.44
CA THR A 102 -3.70 2.32 -9.08
C THR A 102 -4.80 3.13 -8.40
N VAL A 103 -5.98 3.24 -9.03
CA VAL A 103 -7.08 4.03 -8.48
C VAL A 103 -7.60 3.43 -7.17
N SER A 104 -7.79 2.12 -7.13
CA SER A 104 -8.27 1.41 -5.93
C SER A 104 -7.28 1.48 -4.77
N SER A 105 -5.97 1.39 -5.04
CA SER A 105 -4.92 1.51 -4.02
C SER A 105 -4.87 2.92 -3.42
N PHE A 106 -5.06 3.95 -4.24
CA PHE A 106 -5.13 5.33 -3.76
C PHE A 106 -6.33 5.54 -2.82
N ALA A 107 -7.49 5.00 -3.18
CA ALA A 107 -8.67 5.05 -2.33
C ALA A 107 -8.48 4.28 -1.03
N LEU A 108 -7.89 3.06 -1.09
CA LEU A 108 -7.58 2.24 0.08
C LEU A 108 -6.60 2.93 1.03
N GLY A 109 -5.50 3.45 0.52
CA GLY A 109 -4.48 4.12 1.34
C GLY A 109 -5.04 5.32 2.09
N TRP A 110 -5.83 6.15 1.40
CA TRP A 110 -6.52 7.28 2.00
C TRP A 110 -7.50 6.85 3.10
N ASN A 111 -8.37 5.89 2.79
CA ASN A 111 -9.40 5.43 3.72
C ASN A 111 -8.81 4.78 4.98
N ILE A 112 -7.82 3.88 4.82
CA ILE A 112 -7.19 3.18 5.94
C ILE A 112 -6.51 4.19 6.86
N THR A 113 -5.67 5.06 6.32
CA THR A 113 -4.90 6.02 7.14
C THR A 113 -5.79 7.07 7.77
N ASN A 114 -6.83 7.52 7.08
CA ASN A 114 -7.76 8.49 7.63
C ASN A 114 -8.61 7.94 8.79
N SER A 115 -8.83 6.64 8.85
CA SER A 115 -9.54 5.98 9.95
C SER A 115 -8.68 5.70 11.18
N ILE A 116 -7.34 5.75 11.08
CA ILE A 116 -6.43 5.57 12.21
C ILE A 116 -6.45 6.82 13.08
N GLY A 117 -6.57 6.66 14.40
CA GLY A 117 -6.55 7.77 15.37
C GLY A 117 -5.21 8.53 15.37
N SER A 118 -5.25 9.82 15.72
CA SER A 118 -4.03 10.64 15.78
C SER A 118 -2.99 10.11 16.78
N ALA A 119 -3.45 9.47 17.86
CA ALA A 119 -2.56 8.84 18.84
C ALA A 119 -1.80 7.63 18.27
N ASP A 120 -2.38 6.92 17.31
CA ASP A 120 -1.80 5.73 16.69
C ASP A 120 -1.02 6.06 15.40
N MET A 121 -0.92 7.35 15.01
CA MET A 121 -0.20 7.79 13.81
C MET A 121 1.28 7.39 13.75
N PRO A 122 2.05 7.41 14.85
CA PRO A 122 3.43 6.93 14.82
C PRO A 122 3.54 5.48 14.34
N VAL A 123 2.61 4.62 14.77
CA VAL A 123 2.54 3.22 14.30
C VAL A 123 2.15 3.16 12.83
N ALA A 124 1.18 3.96 12.39
CA ALA A 124 0.79 4.02 10.98
C ALA A 124 1.98 4.38 10.07
N ILE A 125 2.83 5.32 10.48
CA ILE A 125 4.02 5.70 9.71
C ILE A 125 5.02 4.54 9.61
N THR A 126 5.25 3.79 10.69
CA THR A 126 6.16 2.63 10.64
C THR A 126 5.60 1.49 9.77
N VAL A 127 4.28 1.31 9.76
CA VAL A 127 3.61 0.37 8.83
C VAL A 127 3.77 0.82 7.38
N LEU A 128 3.57 2.11 7.09
CA LEU A 128 3.79 2.66 5.75
C LEU A 128 5.25 2.56 5.30
N ASN A 129 6.21 2.69 6.22
CA ASN A 129 7.62 2.42 5.95
C ASN A 129 7.85 0.96 5.58
N SER A 130 7.22 0.02 6.31
CA SER A 130 7.26 -1.41 5.96
C SER A 130 6.69 -1.67 4.57
N TYR A 131 5.57 -1.05 4.23
CA TYR A 131 4.95 -1.15 2.90
C TYR A 131 5.88 -0.61 1.81
N SER A 132 6.55 0.52 2.04
CA SER A 132 7.58 1.03 1.11
C SER A 132 8.69 0.01 0.86
N GLY A 133 9.15 -0.69 1.91
CA GLY A 133 10.14 -1.74 1.78
C GLY A 133 9.64 -2.92 0.95
N TRP A 134 8.42 -3.39 1.18
CA TRP A 134 7.83 -4.46 0.38
C TRP A 134 7.56 -4.06 -1.07
N ALA A 135 7.19 -2.81 -1.34
CA ALA A 135 7.08 -2.29 -2.70
C ALA A 135 8.43 -2.31 -3.40
N LEU A 136 9.50 -1.84 -2.73
CA LEU A 136 10.87 -1.91 -3.26
C LEU A 136 11.33 -3.35 -3.52
N CYS A 137 10.95 -4.30 -2.67
CA CYS A 137 11.21 -5.72 -2.88
C CYS A 137 10.53 -6.24 -4.16
N ALA A 138 9.27 -5.86 -4.39
CA ALA A 138 8.53 -6.21 -5.60
C ALA A 138 9.20 -5.59 -6.85
N GLU A 139 9.63 -4.32 -6.77
CA GLU A 139 10.41 -3.68 -7.85
C GLU A 139 11.70 -4.44 -8.14
N GLY A 140 12.39 -4.93 -7.12
CA GLY A 140 13.60 -5.75 -7.27
C GLY A 140 13.35 -7.03 -8.06
N PHE A 141 12.23 -7.70 -7.84
CA PHE A 141 11.83 -8.87 -8.64
C PHE A 141 11.47 -8.48 -10.07
N MET A 142 10.76 -7.38 -10.24
CA MET A 142 10.31 -6.91 -11.55
C MET A 142 11.48 -6.47 -12.43
N LEU A 143 12.45 -5.74 -11.84
CA LEU A 143 13.62 -5.23 -12.55
C LEU A 143 14.80 -6.21 -12.57
N ALA A 144 14.61 -7.45 -12.10
CA ALA A 144 15.65 -8.46 -11.95
C ALA A 144 16.90 -7.92 -11.22
N ASN A 145 16.70 -7.07 -10.20
CA ASN A 145 17.76 -6.44 -9.43
C ASN A 145 17.81 -7.01 -8.01
N PRO A 146 18.76 -7.94 -7.71
CA PRO A 146 18.88 -8.56 -6.40
C PRO A 146 19.14 -7.56 -5.26
N MET A 147 19.83 -6.46 -5.53
CA MET A 147 20.12 -5.43 -4.53
C MET A 147 18.83 -4.80 -4.01
N LEU A 148 17.91 -4.40 -4.92
CA LEU A 148 16.62 -3.84 -4.54
C LEU A 148 15.79 -4.85 -3.76
N THR A 149 15.80 -6.12 -4.15
CA THR A 149 15.09 -7.19 -3.46
C THR A 149 15.59 -7.37 -2.02
N ILE A 150 16.91 -7.42 -1.84
CA ILE A 150 17.54 -7.60 -0.52
C ILE A 150 17.24 -6.38 0.37
N VAL A 151 17.51 -5.17 -0.12
CA VAL A 151 17.30 -3.93 0.64
C VAL A 151 15.83 -3.75 0.96
N GLY A 152 14.93 -3.99 -0.02
CA GLY A 152 13.49 -3.90 0.16
C GLY A 152 12.96 -4.86 1.22
N SER A 153 13.42 -6.12 1.20
CA SER A 153 13.04 -7.14 2.20
C SER A 153 13.53 -6.78 3.61
N LEU A 154 14.73 -6.24 3.73
CA LEU A 154 15.29 -5.79 5.02
C LEU A 154 14.49 -4.60 5.59
N ILE A 155 14.18 -3.59 4.75
CA ILE A 155 13.38 -2.42 5.16
C ILE A 155 11.95 -2.87 5.52
N GLY A 156 11.34 -3.71 4.70
CA GLY A 156 9.99 -4.22 4.93
C GLY A 156 9.88 -4.98 6.24
N SER A 157 10.80 -5.91 6.49
CA SER A 157 10.83 -6.72 7.70
C SER A 157 11.12 -5.90 8.94
N SER A 158 12.13 -5.02 8.90
CA SER A 158 12.47 -4.16 10.03
C SER A 158 11.35 -3.19 10.39
N GLY A 159 10.66 -2.63 9.39
CA GLY A 159 9.50 -1.78 9.59
C GLY A 159 8.32 -2.52 10.23
N ALA A 160 8.08 -3.77 9.82
CA ALA A 160 7.03 -4.62 10.41
C ALA A 160 7.34 -4.95 11.88
N ILE A 161 8.57 -5.33 12.19
CA ILE A 161 9.03 -5.61 13.56
C ILE A 161 8.90 -4.35 14.42
N LEU A 162 9.36 -3.21 13.91
CA LEU A 162 9.26 -1.93 14.63
C LEU A 162 7.80 -1.57 14.94
N SER A 163 6.91 -1.72 13.97
CA SER A 163 5.47 -1.47 14.16
C SER A 163 4.89 -2.37 15.24
N TYR A 164 5.25 -3.65 15.26
CA TYR A 164 4.82 -4.60 16.29
C TYR A 164 5.32 -4.21 17.69
N ILE A 165 6.60 -3.86 17.81
CA ILE A 165 7.19 -3.45 19.10
C ILE A 165 6.55 -2.16 19.61
N MET A 166 6.31 -1.18 18.73
CA MET A 166 5.64 0.07 19.09
C MET A 166 4.21 -0.17 19.57
N CYS A 167 3.45 -1.02 18.87
CA CYS A 167 2.10 -1.39 19.31
C CYS A 167 2.12 -2.02 20.70
N LYS A 168 3.07 -2.93 20.95
CA LYS A 168 3.23 -3.58 22.24
C LYS A 168 3.59 -2.57 23.34
N ALA A 169 4.47 -1.63 23.07
CA ALA A 169 4.86 -0.56 24.00
C ALA A 169 3.68 0.38 24.32
N MET A 170 2.81 0.63 23.36
CA MET A 170 1.60 1.46 23.53
C MET A 170 0.40 0.67 24.13
N ASN A 171 0.58 -0.61 24.46
CA ASN A 171 -0.48 -1.51 24.90
C ASN A 171 -1.66 -1.59 23.91
N ARG A 172 -1.35 -1.57 22.63
CA ARG A 172 -2.31 -1.70 21.51
C ARG A 172 -2.02 -2.96 20.73
N SER A 173 -3.02 -3.62 20.16
CA SER A 173 -2.78 -4.69 19.21
C SER A 173 -2.55 -4.12 17.82
N LEU A 174 -1.53 -4.60 17.10
CA LEU A 174 -1.23 -4.19 15.73
C LEU A 174 -2.44 -4.39 14.80
N GLN A 175 -3.16 -5.50 14.99
CA GLN A 175 -4.37 -5.80 14.24
C GLN A 175 -5.46 -4.74 14.45
N ASN A 176 -5.66 -4.28 15.68
CA ASN A 176 -6.65 -3.24 15.98
C ASN A 176 -6.23 -1.87 15.42
N VAL A 177 -4.95 -1.57 15.34
CA VAL A 177 -4.46 -0.32 14.73
C VAL A 177 -4.65 -0.33 13.23
N ILE A 178 -4.29 -1.43 12.55
CA ILE A 178 -4.36 -1.53 11.08
C ILE A 178 -5.78 -1.82 10.62
N PHE A 179 -6.47 -2.77 11.27
CA PHE A 179 -7.80 -3.25 10.88
C PHE A 179 -8.92 -2.75 11.79
N GLY A 180 -8.62 -1.97 12.81
CA GLY A 180 -9.62 -1.42 13.73
C GLY A 180 -10.68 -0.59 13.04
N SER A 181 -10.33 0.03 11.92
CA SER A 181 -11.27 0.69 11.01
C SER A 181 -12.23 -0.30 10.31
N TRP A 182 -11.88 -1.59 10.27
CA TRP A 182 -12.70 -2.64 9.67
C TRP A 182 -13.64 -3.29 10.69
N THR A 183 -13.26 -3.26 11.97
CA THR A 183 -13.98 -3.98 13.05
C THR A 183 -14.65 -3.07 14.08
N SER A 184 -14.23 -1.82 14.25
CA SER A 184 -14.77 -0.94 15.30
C SER A 184 -16.16 -0.38 14.94
N GLY A 185 -17.13 -1.27 15.04
CA GLY A 185 -18.54 -0.92 15.17
C GLY A 185 -19.08 -1.18 16.57
N VAL A 186 -18.22 -1.56 17.54
CA VAL A 186 -18.63 -1.83 18.93
C VAL A 186 -17.48 -1.46 19.85
N THR A 187 -17.51 -0.28 20.40
CA THR A 187 -17.44 0.03 21.83
C THR A 187 -17.51 1.54 22.00
N LYS A 188 -18.65 1.97 22.49
CA LYS A 188 -18.74 3.22 23.25
C LYS A 188 -17.96 3.05 24.54
#